data_71f65b66abc848370842ab500a3729f5
#
_entry.id   71f65b66abc848370842ab500a3729f5
#
_cell.length_a   1.000
_cell.length_b   1.000
_cell.length_c   1.000
_cell.angle_alpha   90.00
_cell.angle_beta   90.00
_cell.angle_gamma   90.00
#
_symmetry.space_group_name_H-M   'P 1'
#
loop_
_entity.id
_entity.type
_entity.pdbx_description
1 polymer ?
#
loop_
_entity_poly.entity_id
_entity_poly.type
_entity_poly.pdbx_seq_one_letter_code
_entity_poly.pdbx_strand_id
1 'polypeptide(L)' 'RKLHNRYYAKTARNAVRTLRSMRQKEEAQALLPTVIAMLDKLAKKSIIHKNKANNLKSKLALRVNKLD' A
#
# COMPACT_ATOMS: atom_id res chain seq x y z
N ARG A 1 3.01 -18.94 -11.27
CA ARG A 1 3.75 -17.91 -10.53
C ARG A 1 3.47 -16.52 -11.04
N LYS A 2 3.45 -16.34 -12.36
CA LYS A 2 3.12 -15.04 -12.94
C LYS A 2 1.70 -14.62 -12.59
N LEU A 3 0.78 -15.56 -12.54
CA LEU A 3 -0.60 -15.29 -12.16
C LEU A 3 -0.69 -14.83 -10.71
N HIS A 4 0.06 -15.48 -9.81
CA HIS A 4 0.09 -15.07 -8.42
C HIS A 4 0.67 -13.67 -8.25
N ASN A 5 1.75 -13.38 -8.97
CA ASN A 5 2.37 -12.07 -8.90
C ASN A 5 1.42 -10.98 -9.37
N ARG A 6 0.69 -11.23 -10.46
CA ARG A 6 -0.30 -10.28 -10.95
C ARG A 6 -1.42 -10.06 -9.95
N TYR A 7 -1.88 -11.15 -9.35
CA TYR A 7 -2.96 -11.07 -8.36
C TYR A 7 -2.55 -10.21 -7.17
N TYR A 8 -1.39 -10.49 -6.60
CA TYR A 8 -0.91 -9.75 -5.45
C TYR A 8 -0.65 -8.29 -5.79
N ALA A 9 -0.01 -8.04 -6.93
CA ALA A 9 0.28 -6.67 -7.35
C ALA A 9 -1.00 -5.89 -7.59
N LYS A 10 -2.00 -6.51 -8.21
CA LYS A 10 -3.28 -5.86 -8.47
C LYS A 10 -4.01 -5.56 -7.17
N THR A 11 -4.01 -6.52 -6.23
CA THR A 11 -4.67 -6.35 -4.95
C THR A 11 -4.03 -5.20 -4.16
N ALA A 12 -2.70 -5.15 -4.12
CA ALA A 12 -2.00 -4.08 -3.42
C ALA A 12 -2.24 -2.73 -4.08
N ARG A 13 -2.24 -2.69 -5.41
CA ARG A 13 -2.51 -1.44 -6.14
C ARG A 13 -3.92 -0.93 -5.85
N ASN A 14 -4.89 -1.83 -5.82
CA ASN A 14 -6.27 -1.45 -5.48
C ASN A 14 -6.36 -0.93 -4.06
N ALA A 15 -5.66 -1.56 -3.12
CA ALA A 15 -5.62 -1.11 -1.73
C ALA A 15 -5.01 0.28 -1.61
N VAL A 16 -3.92 0.53 -2.32
CA VAL A 16 -3.28 1.85 -2.36
C VAL A 16 -4.23 2.90 -2.92
N ARG A 17 -4.91 2.55 -4.01
CA ARG A 17 -5.86 3.46 -4.64
C ARG A 17 -7.02 3.78 -3.68
N THR A 18 -7.54 2.76 -3.01
CA THR A 18 -8.61 2.94 -2.04
C THR A 18 -8.17 3.88 -0.91
N LEU A 19 -6.97 3.64 -0.39
CA LEU A 19 -6.43 4.49 0.68
C LEU A 19 -6.29 5.94 0.21
N ARG A 20 -5.82 6.14 -1.01
CA ARG A 20 -5.65 7.48 -1.56
C ARG A 20 -6.98 8.21 -1.75
N SER A 21 -8.05 7.47 -2.00
CA SER A 21 -9.36 8.08 -2.20
C SER A 21 -10.08 8.40 -0.89
N MET A 22 -9.57 7.90 0.22
CA MET A 22 -10.17 8.15 1.52
C MET A 22 -9.96 9.60 1.95
N ARG A 23 -11.01 10.21 2.47
CA ARG A 23 -10.98 11.60 2.93
C ARG A 23 -10.97 11.70 4.44
N GLN A 24 -11.45 10.67 5.12
CA GLN A 24 -11.50 10.67 6.57
C GLN A 24 -10.23 10.05 7.13
N LYS A 25 -9.55 10.80 7.99
CA LYS A 25 -8.28 10.37 8.56
C LYS A 25 -8.41 9.08 9.36
N GLU A 26 -9.49 8.93 10.11
CA GLU A 26 -9.69 7.74 10.92
C GLU A 26 -9.74 6.47 10.07
N GLU A 27 -10.49 6.52 8.97
CA GLU A 27 -10.59 5.37 8.08
C GLU A 27 -9.25 5.08 7.40
N ALA A 28 -8.57 6.13 6.96
CA ALA A 28 -7.28 5.99 6.32
C ALA A 28 -6.25 5.41 7.28
N GLN A 29 -6.24 5.88 8.52
CA GLN A 29 -5.33 5.35 9.53
C GLN A 29 -5.60 3.88 9.85
N ALA A 30 -6.88 3.49 9.82
CA ALA A 30 -7.25 2.10 10.07
C ALA A 30 -6.78 1.19 8.93
N LEU A 31 -6.83 1.66 7.70
CA LEU A 31 -6.42 0.87 6.54
C LEU A 31 -4.91 0.90 6.31
N LEU A 32 -4.23 1.96 6.73
CA LEU A 32 -2.81 2.15 6.46
C LEU A 32 -1.94 0.94 6.86
N PRO A 33 -2.06 0.38 8.08
CA PRO A 33 -1.25 -0.77 8.44
C PRO A 33 -1.44 -1.96 7.52
N THR A 34 -2.68 -2.19 7.08
CA THR A 34 -2.97 -3.28 6.16
C THR A 34 -2.28 -3.08 4.82
N VAL A 35 -2.32 -1.87 4.28
CA VAL A 35 -1.66 -1.56 3.02
C VAL A 35 -0.15 -1.68 3.14
N ILE A 36 0.41 -1.21 4.25
CA ILE A 36 1.84 -1.32 4.51
C ILE A 36 2.26 -2.79 4.55
N ALA A 37 1.47 -3.64 5.23
CA ALA A 37 1.76 -5.06 5.30
C ALA A 37 1.74 -5.70 3.92
N MET A 38 0.80 -5.31 3.06
CA MET A 38 0.74 -5.81 1.69
C MET A 38 1.98 -5.44 0.90
N LEU A 39 2.42 -4.18 1.01
CA LEU A 39 3.61 -3.72 0.31
C LEU A 39 4.86 -4.44 0.80
N ASP A 40 4.97 -4.67 2.11
CA ASP A 40 6.09 -5.43 2.67
C ASP A 40 6.12 -6.86 2.15
N LYS A 41 4.96 -7.50 2.06
CA LYS A 41 4.86 -8.85 1.52
C LYS A 41 5.31 -8.90 0.07
N LEU A 42 4.91 -7.94 -0.72
CA LEU A 42 5.30 -7.88 -2.13
C LEU A 42 6.82 -7.70 -2.27
N ALA A 43 7.41 -6.86 -1.44
CA ALA A 43 8.85 -6.65 -1.45
C ALA A 43 9.58 -7.91 -1.01
N LYS A 44 9.06 -8.58 0.00
CA LYS A 44 9.65 -9.82 0.51
C LYS A 44 9.65 -10.92 -0.54
N LYS A 45 8.60 -10.96 -1.38
CA LYS A 45 8.48 -11.95 -2.45
C LYS A 45 9.14 -11.48 -3.74
N SER A 46 9.80 -10.34 -3.72
CA SER A 46 10.48 -9.75 -4.88
C SER A 46 9.53 -9.42 -6.03
N ILE A 47 8.24 -9.24 -5.75
CA ILE A 47 7.27 -8.82 -6.75
C ILE A 47 7.47 -7.34 -7.07
N ILE A 48 7.80 -6.55 -6.05
CA ILE A 48 8.22 -5.16 -6.24
C ILE A 48 9.57 -4.96 -5.55
N HIS A 49 10.31 -3.95 -5.98
CA HIS A 49 11.59 -3.66 -5.39
C HIS A 49 11.40 -3.06 -3.99
N LYS A 50 12.33 -3.37 -3.10
CA LYS A 50 12.31 -2.89 -1.73
C LYS A 50 12.23 -1.37 -1.66
N ASN A 51 12.99 -0.68 -2.52
CA ASN A 51 12.99 0.77 -2.54
C ASN A 51 11.63 1.33 -2.94
N LYS A 52 10.97 0.69 -3.90
CA LYS A 52 9.63 1.12 -4.30
C LYS A 52 8.63 0.94 -3.17
N ALA A 53 8.71 -0.18 -2.46
CA ALA A 53 7.83 -0.43 -1.32
C ALA A 53 8.03 0.64 -0.25
N ASN A 54 9.27 0.96 0.07
CA ASN A 54 9.59 1.98 1.07
C ASN A 54 9.06 3.36 0.64
N ASN A 55 9.23 3.72 -0.62
CA ASN A 55 8.73 4.98 -1.14
C ASN A 55 7.22 5.07 -1.05
N LEU A 56 6.52 4.00 -1.43
CA LEU A 56 5.06 3.97 -1.35
C LEU A 56 4.59 4.08 0.09
N LYS A 57 5.23 3.36 1.01
CA LYS A 57 4.86 3.43 2.42
C LYS A 57 5.01 4.85 2.96
N SER A 58 6.12 5.49 2.65
CA SER A 58 6.37 6.85 3.10
C SER A 58 5.34 7.83 2.54
N LYS A 59 5.05 7.73 1.26
CA LYS A 59 4.08 8.61 0.62
C LYS A 59 2.68 8.43 1.20
N LEU A 60 2.29 7.19 1.45
CA LEU A 60 0.98 6.90 2.01
C LEU A 60 0.87 7.41 3.45
N ALA A 61 1.92 7.22 4.24
CA ALA A 61 1.93 7.71 5.62
C ALA A 61 1.81 9.23 5.65
N LEU A 62 2.55 9.92 4.79
CA LEU A 62 2.47 11.38 4.71
C LEU A 62 1.08 11.84 4.30
N ARG A 63 0.49 11.16 3.31
CA ARG A 63 -0.85 11.51 2.85
C ARG A 63 -1.87 11.36 3.96
N VAL A 64 -1.82 10.25 4.69
CA VAL A 64 -2.75 10.01 5.79
C VAL A 64 -2.58 11.06 6.88
N ASN A 65 -1.34 11.42 7.20
CA ASN A 65 -1.07 12.42 8.22
C ASN A 65 -1.57 13.81 7.83
N LYS A 66 -1.69 14.07 6.53
CA LYS A 66 -2.20 15.36 6.04
C LYS A 66 -3.72 15.44 6.01
N LEU A 67 -4.39 14.32 6.18
CA LEU A 67 -5.84 14.32 6.24
C LEU A 67 -6.30 14.91 7.57
N ASP A 68 -7.38 15.66 7.54
CA ASP A 68 -7.97 16.23 8.74
C ASP A 68 -9.25 15.54 9.14
#